data_4fb5ca28920b21545c9874d68ab813e5
#
_entry.id   4fb5ca28920b21545c9874d68ab813e5
#
_cell.length_a   1.000
_cell.length_b   1.000
_cell.length_c   1.000
_cell.angle_alpha   90.00
_cell.angle_beta   90.00
_cell.angle_gamma   90.00
#
_symmetry.space_group_name_H-M   'P 1'
#
loop_
_entity.id
_entity.type
_entity.pdbx_description
1 polymer ?
#
loop_
_entity_poly.entity_id
_entity_poly.type
_entity_poly.pdbx_seq_one_letter_code
_entity_poly.pdbx_strand_id
1 'polypeptide(L)'
;MELGIVKPIGIVDQMTGAYLDYSMSVIVSRALPDVRDGLKPVHRRVLYAMDQMGLQANRSFRKSAGVVGEVLKEYHPHGDASVYDTLVRLVQPWAMRYPLALGQGNWGSVDDDPAAAMRYTETKMSVIAAELLSDIDKDTVDFKENYDGHSTEPVVLPARLPNLLLNGSAGIAVGMATNIPPHNLREVCDGVTYLIEHPEATTEDLMRIVRGPDFPTGGLIQGREGIRGAYTAGRGRIVVRAKAHVEETERGKNSIIVTELPYQVNKADLVKKISELARDKKIDGITDVRDESDRQGMRIVIDLRRDARNLSVLNQLFKFTAMQTTFGANMLALVDGQPRTLTLKQIIQHYVTYRESVITRRTRYDLAKA
;
A
#
# COMPACT_ATOMS: atom_id res chain seq x y z
N MET A 1 20.45 -51.17 -16.83
CA MET A 1 20.06 -49.79 -16.53
C MET A 1 20.71 -48.94 -17.59
N GLU A 2 19.97 -48.42 -18.55
CA GLU A 2 20.51 -47.45 -19.50
C GLU A 2 20.78 -46.14 -18.73
N LEU A 3 22.03 -45.78 -18.63
CA LEU A 3 22.45 -44.50 -18.12
C LEU A 3 21.94 -43.43 -19.11
N GLY A 4 21.08 -42.51 -18.66
CA GLY A 4 20.59 -41.40 -19.49
C GLY A 4 21.73 -40.60 -20.08
N ILE A 5 21.46 -39.88 -21.14
CA ILE A 5 22.41 -38.99 -21.85
C ILE A 5 22.82 -37.85 -20.94
N VAL A 6 24.05 -37.81 -20.48
CA VAL A 6 24.64 -36.72 -19.72
C VAL A 6 25.06 -35.62 -20.71
N LYS A 7 24.36 -34.48 -20.66
CA LYS A 7 24.77 -33.27 -21.42
C LYS A 7 25.55 -32.32 -20.50
N PRO A 8 26.80 -31.98 -20.84
CA PRO A 8 27.56 -30.98 -20.10
C PRO A 8 26.90 -29.60 -20.34
N ILE A 9 26.58 -28.88 -19.25
CA ILE A 9 26.04 -27.52 -19.27
C ILE A 9 27.05 -26.63 -18.53
N GLY A 10 27.48 -25.52 -19.16
CA GLY A 10 28.34 -24.53 -18.53
C GLY A 10 27.65 -23.91 -17.30
N ILE A 11 28.34 -23.80 -16.17
CA ILE A 11 27.80 -23.24 -14.93
C ILE A 11 27.26 -21.81 -15.13
N VAL A 12 27.92 -21.00 -15.98
CA VAL A 12 27.53 -19.64 -16.28
C VAL A 12 26.19 -19.60 -17.02
N ASP A 13 26.02 -20.47 -18.02
CA ASP A 13 24.76 -20.52 -18.80
C ASP A 13 23.60 -20.98 -17.93
N GLN A 14 23.84 -22.00 -17.10
CA GLN A 14 22.83 -22.51 -16.16
C GLN A 14 22.41 -21.45 -15.13
N MET A 15 23.38 -20.74 -14.53
CA MET A 15 23.11 -19.69 -13.55
C MET A 15 22.41 -18.49 -14.20
N THR A 16 22.84 -18.08 -15.39
CA THR A 16 22.23 -16.96 -16.12
C THR A 16 20.76 -17.26 -16.44
N GLY A 17 20.46 -18.44 -16.97
CA GLY A 17 19.11 -18.89 -17.26
C GLY A 17 18.23 -18.92 -15.99
N ALA A 18 18.70 -19.59 -14.94
CA ALA A 18 17.97 -19.68 -13.68
C ALA A 18 17.74 -18.31 -13.01
N TYR A 19 18.72 -17.40 -13.10
CA TYR A 19 18.57 -16.04 -12.55
C TYR A 19 17.58 -15.20 -13.34
N LEU A 20 17.56 -15.33 -14.67
CA LEU A 20 16.57 -14.65 -15.52
C LEU A 20 15.17 -15.14 -15.22
N ASP A 21 14.95 -16.47 -15.14
CA ASP A 21 13.65 -17.05 -14.81
C ASP A 21 13.18 -16.63 -13.43
N TYR A 22 14.07 -16.67 -12.43
CA TYR A 22 13.77 -16.15 -11.09
C TYR A 22 13.40 -14.67 -11.11
N SER A 23 14.20 -13.84 -11.81
CA SER A 23 13.96 -12.39 -11.92
C SER A 23 12.62 -12.09 -12.56
N MET A 24 12.28 -12.77 -13.66
CA MET A 24 10.97 -12.65 -14.32
C MET A 24 9.82 -13.04 -13.39
N SER A 25 9.95 -14.16 -12.67
CA SER A 25 8.96 -14.59 -11.70
C SER A 25 8.75 -13.56 -10.58
N VAL A 26 9.84 -12.98 -10.03
CA VAL A 26 9.75 -11.95 -8.97
C VAL A 26 9.08 -10.69 -9.48
N ILE A 27 9.40 -10.26 -10.72
CA ILE A 27 8.83 -9.06 -11.32
C ILE A 27 7.32 -9.24 -11.57
N VAL A 28 6.94 -10.29 -12.30
CA VAL A 28 5.57 -10.46 -12.81
C VAL A 28 4.65 -11.10 -11.76
N SER A 29 5.17 -12.07 -10.97
CA SER A 29 4.33 -12.91 -10.12
C SER A 29 4.45 -12.64 -8.61
N ARG A 30 5.17 -11.59 -8.20
CA ARG A 30 5.37 -11.33 -6.76
C ARG A 30 5.35 -9.86 -6.37
N ALA A 31 6.24 -9.03 -6.94
CA ALA A 31 6.59 -7.73 -6.37
C ALA A 31 5.77 -6.57 -6.91
N LEU A 32 5.33 -6.63 -8.17
CA LEU A 32 4.66 -5.51 -8.83
C LEU A 32 3.14 -5.69 -8.88
N PRO A 33 2.38 -4.59 -8.70
CA PRO A 33 0.93 -4.59 -8.86
C PRO A 33 0.53 -4.57 -10.34
N ASP A 34 -0.61 -5.17 -10.67
CA ASP A 34 -1.26 -4.98 -11.97
C ASP A 34 -1.93 -3.60 -12.02
N VAL A 35 -1.81 -2.89 -13.14
CA VAL A 35 -2.37 -1.54 -13.28
C VAL A 35 -3.90 -1.53 -13.20
N ARG A 36 -4.57 -2.62 -13.57
CA ARG A 36 -6.02 -2.75 -13.67
C ARG A 36 -6.71 -2.83 -12.30
N ASP A 37 -6.20 -3.66 -11.38
CA ASP A 37 -6.78 -3.86 -10.04
C ASP A 37 -5.90 -3.35 -8.89
N GLY A 38 -4.66 -2.93 -9.17
CA GLY A 38 -3.73 -2.41 -8.19
C GLY A 38 -3.20 -3.44 -7.19
N LEU A 39 -3.36 -4.73 -7.46
CA LEU A 39 -3.03 -5.81 -6.53
C LEU A 39 -1.80 -6.59 -6.99
N LYS A 40 -1.00 -7.01 -6.03
CA LYS A 40 -0.02 -8.09 -6.24
C LYS A 40 -0.74 -9.43 -6.23
N PRO A 41 -0.16 -10.50 -6.81
CA PRO A 41 -0.78 -11.81 -6.83
C PRO A 41 -1.23 -12.32 -5.45
N VAL A 42 -0.41 -12.16 -4.41
CA VAL A 42 -0.78 -12.60 -3.06
C VAL A 42 -1.99 -11.85 -2.50
N HIS A 43 -2.11 -10.53 -2.70
CA HIS A 43 -3.28 -9.76 -2.28
C HIS A 43 -4.54 -10.23 -2.97
N ARG A 44 -4.46 -10.45 -4.29
CA ARG A 44 -5.59 -10.94 -5.10
C ARG A 44 -6.05 -12.31 -4.64
N ARG A 45 -5.12 -13.22 -4.36
CA ARG A 45 -5.40 -14.56 -3.85
C ARG A 45 -6.07 -14.55 -2.47
N VAL A 46 -5.60 -13.69 -1.56
CA VAL A 46 -6.21 -13.51 -0.24
C VAL A 46 -7.66 -13.03 -0.36
N LEU A 47 -7.92 -11.98 -1.17
CA LEU A 47 -9.26 -11.45 -1.35
C LEU A 47 -10.18 -12.45 -2.05
N TYR A 48 -9.69 -13.16 -3.06
CA TYR A 48 -10.46 -14.17 -3.76
C TYR A 48 -10.79 -15.38 -2.86
N ALA A 49 -9.83 -15.84 -2.06
CA ALA A 49 -10.09 -16.90 -1.07
C ALA A 49 -11.15 -16.46 -0.03
N MET A 50 -11.05 -15.21 0.46
CA MET A 50 -12.06 -14.68 1.40
C MET A 50 -13.46 -14.62 0.77
N ASP A 51 -13.56 -14.29 -0.52
CA ASP A 51 -14.81 -14.29 -1.27
C ASP A 51 -15.39 -15.71 -1.40
N GLN A 52 -14.57 -16.68 -1.83
CA GLN A 52 -14.96 -18.09 -1.95
C GLN A 52 -15.39 -18.70 -0.60
N MET A 53 -14.80 -18.25 0.50
CA MET A 53 -15.22 -18.59 1.87
C MET A 53 -16.49 -17.88 2.33
N GLY A 54 -17.06 -16.97 1.55
CA GLY A 54 -18.24 -16.18 1.89
C GLY A 54 -18.00 -15.14 3.00
N LEU A 55 -16.77 -14.64 3.16
CA LEU A 55 -16.38 -13.68 4.20
C LEU A 55 -16.72 -12.23 3.81
N GLN A 56 -17.96 -12.00 3.36
CA GLN A 56 -18.43 -10.68 2.95
C GLN A 56 -18.51 -9.69 4.14
N ALA A 57 -18.50 -8.39 3.83
CA ALA A 57 -18.49 -7.32 4.84
C ALA A 57 -19.65 -7.40 5.84
N ASN A 58 -20.81 -7.89 5.41
CA ASN A 58 -22.02 -8.06 6.21
C ASN A 58 -22.11 -9.42 6.96
N ARG A 59 -21.10 -10.26 6.84
CA ARG A 59 -21.02 -11.59 7.50
C ARG A 59 -20.19 -11.50 8.78
N SER A 60 -20.25 -12.58 9.58
CA SER A 60 -19.44 -12.72 10.80
C SER A 60 -17.95 -12.85 10.50
N PHE A 61 -17.12 -12.44 11.45
CA PHE A 61 -15.68 -12.67 11.41
C PHE A 61 -15.35 -14.18 11.46
N ARG A 62 -14.23 -14.54 10.86
CA ARG A 62 -13.65 -15.90 10.92
C ARG A 62 -12.18 -15.82 11.30
N LYS A 63 -11.66 -16.89 11.91
CA LYS A 63 -10.25 -16.99 12.28
C LYS A 63 -9.33 -16.78 11.07
N SER A 64 -8.32 -15.93 11.23
CA SER A 64 -7.34 -15.67 10.18
C SER A 64 -6.62 -16.90 9.70
N ALA A 65 -6.38 -17.85 10.62
CA ALA A 65 -5.78 -19.15 10.27
C ALA A 65 -6.57 -19.93 9.21
N GLY A 66 -7.92 -19.80 9.19
CA GLY A 66 -8.75 -20.43 8.15
C GLY A 66 -8.51 -19.78 6.78
N VAL A 67 -8.42 -18.45 6.72
CA VAL A 67 -8.12 -17.72 5.46
C VAL A 67 -6.72 -18.06 4.96
N VAL A 68 -5.71 -18.05 5.83
CA VAL A 68 -4.33 -18.39 5.48
C VAL A 68 -4.25 -19.83 4.97
N GLY A 69 -4.92 -20.77 5.66
CA GLY A 69 -4.97 -22.18 5.23
C GLY A 69 -5.59 -22.35 3.85
N GLU A 70 -6.70 -21.68 3.56
CA GLU A 70 -7.36 -21.75 2.25
C GLU A 70 -6.48 -21.19 1.13
N VAL A 71 -5.82 -20.04 1.38
CA VAL A 71 -4.89 -19.45 0.41
C VAL A 71 -3.72 -20.36 0.11
N LEU A 72 -3.13 -21.00 1.13
CA LEU A 72 -2.01 -21.94 0.95
C LEU A 72 -2.42 -23.19 0.19
N LYS A 73 -3.58 -23.74 0.55
CA LYS A 73 -4.12 -24.96 -0.07
C LYS A 73 -4.43 -24.76 -1.55
N GLU A 74 -5.11 -23.69 -1.90
CA GLU A 74 -5.70 -23.52 -3.23
C GLU A 74 -4.84 -22.67 -4.19
N TYR A 75 -4.12 -21.64 -3.69
CA TYR A 75 -3.61 -20.60 -4.59
C TYR A 75 -2.13 -20.26 -4.42
N HIS A 76 -1.55 -20.38 -3.22
CA HIS A 76 -0.24 -19.78 -2.92
C HIS A 76 0.69 -20.73 -2.18
N PRO A 77 1.46 -21.60 -2.89
CA PRO A 77 2.30 -22.65 -2.29
C PRO A 77 3.60 -22.08 -1.70
N HIS A 78 3.50 -21.12 -0.75
CA HIS A 78 4.61 -20.49 -0.05
C HIS A 78 4.39 -20.51 1.45
N GLY A 79 5.32 -19.95 2.26
CA GLY A 79 5.18 -19.96 3.71
C GLY A 79 3.94 -19.21 4.24
N ASP A 80 3.31 -19.74 5.26
CA ASP A 80 2.12 -19.19 5.92
C ASP A 80 2.35 -17.78 6.49
N ALA A 81 3.54 -17.51 7.00
CA ALA A 81 3.91 -16.19 7.51
C ALA A 81 3.74 -15.10 6.44
N SER A 82 4.14 -15.36 5.20
CA SER A 82 4.03 -14.35 4.11
C SER A 82 2.58 -14.02 3.75
N VAL A 83 1.69 -15.03 3.81
CA VAL A 83 0.25 -14.84 3.57
C VAL A 83 -0.39 -14.11 4.75
N TYR A 84 -0.03 -14.48 5.98
CA TYR A 84 -0.54 -13.83 7.18
C TYR A 84 -0.09 -12.37 7.28
N ASP A 85 1.18 -12.06 7.04
CA ASP A 85 1.71 -10.68 7.03
C ASP A 85 1.02 -9.83 5.96
N THR A 86 0.70 -10.42 4.82
CA THR A 86 -0.12 -9.76 3.80
C THR A 86 -1.51 -9.43 4.33
N LEU A 87 -2.19 -10.40 4.94
CA LEU A 87 -3.52 -10.20 5.53
C LEU A 87 -3.48 -9.14 6.64
N VAL A 88 -2.45 -9.15 7.49
CA VAL A 88 -2.22 -8.14 8.54
C VAL A 88 -2.18 -6.72 7.92
N ARG A 89 -1.41 -6.54 6.85
CA ARG A 89 -1.35 -5.25 6.15
C ARG A 89 -2.67 -4.81 5.54
N LEU A 90 -3.46 -5.75 5.01
CA LEU A 90 -4.79 -5.44 4.46
C LEU A 90 -5.79 -4.92 5.51
N VAL A 91 -5.54 -5.21 6.80
CA VAL A 91 -6.38 -4.79 7.93
C VAL A 91 -5.92 -3.46 8.54
N GLN A 92 -4.62 -3.14 8.49
CA GLN A 92 -4.03 -2.02 9.23
C GLN A 92 -4.38 -0.66 8.62
N PRO A 93 -5.10 0.24 9.35
CA PRO A 93 -5.51 1.54 8.84
C PRO A 93 -4.37 2.56 8.70
N TRP A 94 -3.21 2.30 9.31
CA TRP A 94 -2.00 3.10 9.12
C TRP A 94 -1.12 2.61 7.96
N ALA A 95 -1.33 1.38 7.49
CA ALA A 95 -0.63 0.81 6.33
C ALA A 95 -1.39 1.03 5.02
N MET A 96 -2.74 1.01 5.06
CA MET A 96 -3.60 1.20 3.90
C MET A 96 -4.53 2.39 4.10
N ARG A 97 -4.63 3.23 3.07
CA ARG A 97 -5.56 4.38 3.08
C ARG A 97 -7.02 3.92 3.17
N TYR A 98 -7.33 2.82 2.49
CA TYR A 98 -8.64 2.14 2.50
C TYR A 98 -8.41 0.65 2.75
N PRO A 99 -8.46 0.20 4.01
CA PRO A 99 -8.26 -1.22 4.34
C PRO A 99 -9.19 -2.13 3.54
N LEU A 100 -8.63 -3.22 3.00
CA LEU A 100 -9.38 -4.19 2.21
C LEU A 100 -9.92 -5.34 3.06
N ALA A 101 -9.41 -5.51 4.26
CA ALA A 101 -9.96 -6.44 5.25
C ALA A 101 -10.28 -5.70 6.55
N LEU A 102 -11.28 -6.22 7.27
CA LEU A 102 -11.62 -5.82 8.63
C LEU A 102 -11.09 -6.87 9.58
N GLY A 103 -10.56 -6.44 10.71
CA GLY A 103 -9.96 -7.32 11.71
C GLY A 103 -10.58 -7.16 13.08
N GLN A 104 -10.60 -8.26 13.84
CA GLN A 104 -10.91 -8.30 15.27
C GLN A 104 -9.78 -8.98 16.02
N GLY A 105 -9.34 -8.40 17.12
CA GLY A 105 -8.15 -8.82 17.88
C GLY A 105 -6.98 -7.85 17.74
N ASN A 106 -5.78 -8.30 18.06
CA ASN A 106 -4.56 -7.49 17.97
C ASN A 106 -3.89 -7.67 16.59
N TRP A 107 -3.89 -6.61 15.79
CA TRP A 107 -3.31 -6.56 14.45
C TRP A 107 -2.02 -5.72 14.37
N GLY A 108 -1.38 -5.50 15.52
CA GLY A 108 -0.18 -4.66 15.63
C GLY A 108 -0.50 -3.20 15.96
N SER A 109 0.52 -2.37 15.93
CA SER A 109 0.42 -0.92 16.19
C SER A 109 1.32 -0.10 15.27
N VAL A 110 1.19 1.23 15.37
CA VAL A 110 2.09 2.20 14.70
C VAL A 110 3.51 2.18 15.29
N ASP A 111 3.69 1.52 16.43
CA ASP A 111 4.97 1.31 17.11
C ASP A 111 5.72 0.06 16.61
N ASP A 112 5.22 -0.55 15.52
CA ASP A 112 5.74 -1.78 14.94
C ASP A 112 5.59 -3.01 15.86
N ASP A 113 4.64 -2.95 16.81
CA ASP A 113 4.28 -4.15 17.55
C ASP A 113 3.74 -5.19 16.57
N PRO A 114 4.15 -6.46 16.71
CA PRO A 114 3.67 -7.51 15.84
C PRO A 114 2.18 -7.81 16.08
N ALA A 115 1.49 -8.21 15.03
CA ALA A 115 0.15 -8.78 15.17
C ALA A 115 0.19 -10.06 16.01
N ALA A 116 -0.89 -10.34 16.74
CA ALA A 116 -1.05 -11.63 17.40
C ALA A 116 -1.07 -12.77 16.37
N ALA A 117 -0.70 -13.98 16.79
CA ALA A 117 -0.71 -15.14 15.91
C ALA A 117 -2.10 -15.36 15.27
N MET A 118 -2.13 -15.88 14.03
CA MET A 118 -3.34 -16.01 13.20
C MET A 118 -4.47 -16.84 13.82
N ARG A 119 -4.16 -17.68 14.83
CA ARG A 119 -5.17 -18.43 15.60
C ARG A 119 -5.99 -17.56 16.56
N TYR A 120 -5.49 -16.36 16.91
CA TYR A 120 -6.18 -15.43 17.82
C TYR A 120 -6.94 -14.34 17.07
N THR A 121 -6.44 -13.88 15.93
CA THR A 121 -7.08 -12.84 15.13
C THR A 121 -8.23 -13.36 14.30
N GLU A 122 -9.18 -12.51 14.00
CA GLU A 122 -10.33 -12.80 13.14
C GLU A 122 -10.47 -11.72 12.07
N THR A 123 -10.94 -12.13 10.89
CA THR A 123 -11.02 -11.24 9.73
C THR A 123 -12.26 -11.48 8.89
N LYS A 124 -12.62 -10.48 8.08
CA LYS A 124 -13.58 -10.52 6.98
C LYS A 124 -13.24 -9.42 5.96
N MET A 125 -13.82 -9.49 4.77
CA MET A 125 -13.64 -8.42 3.76
C MET A 125 -14.26 -7.10 4.22
N SER A 126 -13.65 -5.99 3.81
CA SER A 126 -14.26 -4.66 3.89
C SER A 126 -15.26 -4.45 2.74
N VAL A 127 -16.09 -3.42 2.84
CA VAL A 127 -17.02 -3.03 1.75
C VAL A 127 -16.26 -2.70 0.48
N ILE A 128 -15.11 -2.02 0.59
CA ILE A 128 -14.27 -1.66 -0.56
C ILE A 128 -13.70 -2.90 -1.25
N ALA A 129 -13.30 -3.92 -0.49
CA ALA A 129 -12.83 -5.17 -1.07
C ALA A 129 -13.95 -5.91 -1.84
N ALA A 130 -15.17 -5.89 -1.33
CA ALA A 130 -16.31 -6.44 -2.04
C ALA A 130 -16.57 -5.75 -3.39
N GLU A 131 -16.33 -4.43 -3.48
CA GLU A 131 -16.42 -3.70 -4.75
C GLU A 131 -15.32 -4.10 -5.75
N LEU A 132 -14.15 -4.53 -5.28
CA LEU A 132 -13.11 -5.04 -6.19
C LEU A 132 -13.48 -6.40 -6.81
N LEU A 133 -14.28 -7.21 -6.12
CA LEU A 133 -14.73 -8.54 -6.53
C LEU A 133 -16.11 -8.54 -7.22
N SER A 134 -16.78 -7.39 -7.24
CA SER A 134 -18.14 -7.26 -7.77
C SER A 134 -18.22 -7.76 -9.22
N ASP A 135 -19.23 -8.59 -9.50
CA ASP A 135 -19.48 -9.20 -10.81
C ASP A 135 -18.41 -10.22 -11.27
N ILE A 136 -17.57 -10.77 -10.37
CA ILE A 136 -16.54 -11.77 -10.74
C ILE A 136 -17.14 -13.08 -11.26
N ASP A 137 -18.36 -13.40 -10.87
CA ASP A 137 -19.14 -14.56 -11.29
C ASP A 137 -19.83 -14.41 -12.65
N LYS A 138 -19.68 -13.24 -13.28
CA LYS A 138 -20.33 -12.89 -14.56
C LYS A 138 -19.39 -12.91 -15.76
N ASP A 139 -18.39 -13.76 -15.77
CA ASP A 139 -17.38 -13.86 -16.84
C ASP A 139 -16.72 -12.52 -17.21
N THR A 140 -16.52 -11.67 -16.21
CA THR A 140 -15.95 -10.33 -16.40
C THR A 140 -14.44 -10.30 -16.52
N VAL A 141 -13.75 -11.33 -16.01
CA VAL A 141 -12.29 -11.48 -15.99
C VAL A 141 -11.88 -12.88 -16.42
N ASP A 142 -10.63 -13.01 -16.85
CA ASP A 142 -10.07 -14.30 -17.22
C ASP A 142 -9.58 -15.03 -15.97
N PHE A 143 -9.73 -16.37 -16.01
CA PHE A 143 -9.22 -17.28 -15.00
C PHE A 143 -8.07 -18.10 -15.59
N LYS A 144 -7.14 -18.50 -14.76
CA LYS A 144 -6.06 -19.43 -15.09
C LYS A 144 -6.02 -20.55 -14.07
N GLU A 145 -5.43 -21.66 -14.45
CA GLU A 145 -5.15 -22.76 -13.51
C GLU A 145 -4.28 -22.26 -12.33
N ASN A 146 -4.56 -22.79 -11.15
CA ASN A 146 -3.73 -22.60 -9.99
C ASN A 146 -2.40 -23.38 -10.12
N TYR A 147 -1.57 -23.38 -9.07
CA TYR A 147 -0.22 -23.97 -9.10
C TYR A 147 -0.20 -25.48 -9.33
N ASP A 148 -1.28 -26.22 -9.01
CA ASP A 148 -1.37 -27.68 -9.14
C ASP A 148 -2.39 -28.14 -10.20
N GLY A 149 -3.06 -27.20 -10.88
CA GLY A 149 -4.02 -27.48 -11.93
C GLY A 149 -5.37 -28.05 -11.46
N HIS A 150 -5.63 -28.08 -10.15
CA HIS A 150 -6.87 -28.61 -9.61
C HIS A 150 -7.97 -27.58 -9.44
N SER A 151 -7.64 -26.32 -9.36
CA SER A 151 -8.60 -25.22 -9.29
C SER A 151 -8.16 -24.05 -10.17
N THR A 152 -8.98 -22.99 -10.21
CA THR A 152 -8.69 -21.81 -11.01
C THR A 152 -8.65 -20.54 -10.13
N GLU A 153 -7.79 -19.61 -10.51
CA GLU A 153 -7.68 -18.30 -9.88
C GLU A 153 -7.88 -17.18 -10.90
N PRO A 154 -8.45 -16.02 -10.51
CA PRO A 154 -8.61 -14.91 -11.42
C PRO A 154 -7.25 -14.28 -11.76
N VAL A 155 -7.04 -13.97 -13.04
CA VAL A 155 -5.83 -13.27 -13.50
C VAL A 155 -5.79 -11.85 -12.92
N VAL A 156 -6.95 -11.21 -12.81
CA VAL A 156 -7.16 -9.86 -12.30
C VAL A 156 -8.58 -9.79 -11.69
N LEU A 157 -8.81 -8.89 -10.72
CA LEU A 157 -10.18 -8.67 -10.20
C LEU A 157 -10.94 -7.66 -11.05
N PRO A 158 -12.29 -7.72 -11.11
CA PRO A 158 -13.13 -6.76 -11.85
C PRO A 158 -12.93 -5.30 -11.45
N ALA A 159 -12.54 -5.04 -10.20
CA ALA A 159 -12.07 -3.76 -9.65
C ALA A 159 -12.96 -2.55 -10.01
N ARG A 160 -14.14 -2.42 -9.40
CA ARG A 160 -15.01 -1.24 -9.59
C ARG A 160 -14.40 0.08 -9.11
N LEU A 161 -13.33 0.01 -8.33
CA LEU A 161 -12.61 1.16 -7.81
C LEU A 161 -11.15 1.15 -8.32
N PRO A 162 -10.54 2.30 -8.60
CA PRO A 162 -9.16 2.41 -9.08
C PRO A 162 -8.14 2.18 -7.95
N ASN A 163 -8.11 0.97 -7.42
CA ASN A 163 -7.40 0.60 -6.20
C ASN A 163 -5.89 0.90 -6.24
N LEU A 164 -5.26 0.84 -7.44
CA LEU A 164 -3.84 1.18 -7.56
C LEU A 164 -3.52 2.60 -7.07
N LEU A 165 -4.37 3.56 -7.38
CA LEU A 165 -4.21 4.94 -6.89
C LEU A 165 -4.76 5.10 -5.47
N LEU A 166 -5.85 4.41 -5.10
CA LEU A 166 -6.48 4.56 -3.79
C LEU A 166 -5.57 4.11 -2.65
N ASN A 167 -4.98 2.93 -2.77
CA ASN A 167 -4.12 2.34 -1.73
C ASN A 167 -2.63 2.41 -2.06
N GLY A 168 -2.29 2.73 -3.30
CA GLY A 168 -0.91 2.67 -3.74
C GLY A 168 -0.35 1.24 -3.72
N SER A 169 0.95 1.12 -3.91
CA SER A 169 1.67 -0.15 -3.78
C SER A 169 3.16 0.11 -3.57
N ALA A 170 3.79 -0.65 -2.70
CA ALA A 170 5.24 -0.65 -2.55
C ALA A 170 5.79 -2.07 -2.72
N GLY A 171 6.90 -2.23 -3.45
CA GLY A 171 7.50 -3.53 -3.68
C GLY A 171 8.88 -3.45 -4.31
N ILE A 172 9.75 -4.40 -3.97
CA ILE A 172 11.11 -4.49 -4.47
C ILE A 172 11.20 -5.75 -5.33
N ALA A 173 11.52 -5.55 -6.60
CA ALA A 173 11.78 -6.62 -7.55
C ALA A 173 13.27 -6.65 -7.91
N VAL A 174 13.67 -7.57 -8.78
CA VAL A 174 15.05 -7.62 -9.27
C VAL A 174 15.27 -6.48 -10.27
N GLY A 175 16.22 -5.59 -9.96
CA GLY A 175 16.58 -4.45 -10.82
C GLY A 175 15.59 -3.28 -10.83
N MET A 176 14.42 -3.39 -10.14
CA MET A 176 13.42 -2.33 -10.10
C MET A 176 12.59 -2.38 -8.83
N ALA A 177 11.95 -1.26 -8.50
CA ALA A 177 11.05 -1.15 -7.35
C ALA A 177 9.83 -0.32 -7.71
N THR A 178 8.69 -0.62 -7.13
CA THR A 178 7.50 0.23 -7.18
C THR A 178 7.29 0.92 -5.84
N ASN A 179 6.82 2.17 -5.86
CA ASN A 179 6.42 2.90 -4.67
C ASN A 179 5.37 3.96 -5.07
N ILE A 180 4.14 3.49 -5.22
CA ILE A 180 2.99 4.30 -5.64
C ILE A 180 2.30 4.81 -4.37
N PRO A 181 2.14 6.13 -4.18
CA PRO A 181 1.48 6.67 -3.01
C PRO A 181 -0.03 6.46 -3.08
N PRO A 182 -0.72 6.37 -1.91
CA PRO A 182 -2.17 6.35 -1.85
C PRO A 182 -2.78 7.73 -2.10
N HIS A 183 -4.06 7.78 -2.53
CA HIS A 183 -4.78 9.00 -2.88
C HIS A 183 -6.20 9.01 -2.33
N ASN A 184 -6.80 10.19 -2.28
CA ASN A 184 -8.18 10.37 -1.84
C ASN A 184 -9.18 9.78 -2.85
N LEU A 185 -10.12 8.96 -2.35
CA LEU A 185 -11.12 8.27 -3.17
C LEU A 185 -11.93 9.23 -4.06
N ARG A 186 -12.42 10.33 -3.48
CA ARG A 186 -13.24 11.31 -4.22
C ARG A 186 -12.43 11.97 -5.33
N GLU A 187 -11.23 12.47 -5.01
CA GLU A 187 -10.36 13.11 -6.00
C GLU A 187 -10.02 12.17 -7.16
N VAL A 188 -9.73 10.89 -6.87
CA VAL A 188 -9.42 9.92 -7.94
C VAL A 188 -10.65 9.59 -8.76
N CYS A 189 -11.83 9.39 -8.16
CA CYS A 189 -13.07 9.14 -8.90
C CYS A 189 -13.46 10.35 -9.76
N ASP A 190 -13.34 11.57 -9.22
CA ASP A 190 -13.58 12.80 -9.98
C ASP A 190 -12.60 12.92 -11.15
N GLY A 191 -11.32 12.55 -10.95
CA GLY A 191 -10.31 12.50 -12.01
C GLY A 191 -10.62 11.46 -13.10
N VAL A 192 -11.13 10.29 -12.72
CA VAL A 192 -11.61 9.26 -13.66
C VAL A 192 -12.79 9.79 -14.48
N THR A 193 -13.79 10.37 -13.82
CA THR A 193 -14.97 10.95 -14.50
C THR A 193 -14.54 12.06 -15.46
N TYR A 194 -13.67 12.95 -15.01
CA TYR A 194 -13.15 14.03 -15.85
C TYR A 194 -12.43 13.52 -17.10
N LEU A 195 -11.61 12.45 -16.97
CA LEU A 195 -10.90 11.89 -18.13
C LEU A 195 -11.85 11.18 -19.10
N ILE A 196 -12.95 10.57 -18.61
CA ILE A 196 -14.00 9.98 -19.47
C ILE A 196 -14.68 11.08 -20.29
N GLU A 197 -15.03 12.20 -19.66
CA GLU A 197 -15.70 13.34 -20.31
C GLU A 197 -14.75 14.14 -21.21
N HIS A 198 -13.45 14.16 -20.90
CA HIS A 198 -12.42 14.91 -21.60
C HIS A 198 -11.21 14.02 -21.92
N PRO A 199 -11.27 13.15 -22.94
CA PRO A 199 -10.19 12.19 -23.27
C PRO A 199 -8.85 12.87 -23.59
N GLU A 200 -8.90 14.11 -24.09
CA GLU A 200 -7.71 14.91 -24.43
C GLU A 200 -7.09 15.63 -23.22
N ALA A 201 -7.69 15.51 -22.02
CA ALA A 201 -7.16 16.14 -20.81
C ALA A 201 -5.68 15.80 -20.59
N THR A 202 -4.91 16.78 -20.20
CA THR A 202 -3.49 16.60 -19.87
C THR A 202 -3.30 16.08 -18.45
N THR A 203 -2.09 15.66 -18.11
CA THR A 203 -1.76 15.31 -16.70
C THR A 203 -1.93 16.52 -15.79
N GLU A 204 -1.60 17.71 -16.25
CA GLU A 204 -1.75 18.98 -15.53
C GLU A 204 -3.22 19.28 -15.20
N ASP A 205 -4.15 18.98 -16.10
CA ASP A 205 -5.59 19.15 -15.84
C ASP A 205 -6.05 18.20 -14.75
N LEU A 206 -5.63 16.93 -14.82
CA LEU A 206 -5.92 15.94 -13.78
C LEU A 206 -5.32 16.32 -12.42
N MET A 207 -4.15 16.97 -12.39
CA MET A 207 -3.52 17.46 -11.15
C MET A 207 -4.29 18.58 -10.45
N ARG A 208 -5.23 19.22 -11.11
CA ARG A 208 -6.15 20.20 -10.49
C ARG A 208 -7.21 19.50 -9.66
N ILE A 209 -7.53 18.24 -9.98
CA ILE A 209 -8.52 17.39 -9.34
C ILE A 209 -7.83 16.48 -8.31
N VAL A 210 -6.88 15.66 -8.76
CA VAL A 210 -6.05 14.80 -7.91
C VAL A 210 -4.84 15.60 -7.46
N ARG A 211 -4.98 16.31 -6.33
CA ARG A 211 -4.03 17.34 -5.90
C ARG A 211 -2.71 16.79 -5.38
N GLY A 212 -2.71 15.57 -4.88
CA GLY A 212 -1.55 14.92 -4.30
C GLY A 212 -1.88 13.64 -3.56
N PRO A 213 -0.87 12.93 -3.02
CA PRO A 213 -1.08 11.80 -2.16
C PRO A 213 -1.89 12.12 -0.91
N ASP A 214 -2.66 11.14 -0.45
CA ASP A 214 -3.44 11.17 0.79
C ASP A 214 -2.97 10.01 1.68
N PHE A 215 -1.97 10.28 2.51
CA PHE A 215 -1.36 9.26 3.34
C PHE A 215 -2.23 8.89 4.54
N PRO A 216 -2.36 7.60 4.90
CA PRO A 216 -3.23 7.15 6.00
C PRO A 216 -2.80 7.68 7.38
N THR A 217 -1.54 8.03 7.56
CA THR A 217 -1.01 8.60 8.81
C THR A 217 -1.00 10.13 8.82
N GLY A 218 -1.55 10.76 7.78
CA GLY A 218 -1.59 12.23 7.65
C GLY A 218 -0.24 12.85 7.32
N GLY A 219 0.09 13.93 8.00
CA GLY A 219 1.29 14.73 7.75
C GLY A 219 1.08 15.85 6.74
N LEU A 220 2.11 16.66 6.53
CA LEU A 220 2.09 17.83 5.67
C LEU A 220 3.09 17.66 4.52
N ILE A 221 2.61 17.67 3.28
CA ILE A 221 3.47 17.64 2.10
C ILE A 221 4.10 19.02 1.89
N GLN A 222 5.42 19.05 1.71
CA GLN A 222 6.20 20.26 1.51
C GLN A 222 6.49 20.46 0.03
N GLY A 223 5.88 21.52 -0.56
CA GLY A 223 6.03 21.85 -1.97
C GLY A 223 5.25 20.93 -2.92
N ARG A 224 5.22 21.30 -4.20
CA ARG A 224 4.47 20.57 -5.25
C ARG A 224 5.37 19.88 -6.27
N GLU A 225 6.66 20.17 -6.27
CA GLU A 225 7.60 19.66 -7.28
C GLU A 225 7.68 18.12 -7.29
N GLY A 226 7.72 17.51 -6.09
CA GLY A 226 7.74 16.05 -5.97
C GLY A 226 6.46 15.39 -6.50
N ILE A 227 5.30 16.00 -6.25
CA ILE A 227 4.00 15.53 -6.78
C ILE A 227 3.99 15.67 -8.31
N ARG A 228 4.40 16.83 -8.83
CA ARG A 228 4.47 17.08 -10.28
C ARG A 228 5.36 16.05 -10.97
N GLY A 229 6.58 15.83 -10.45
CA GLY A 229 7.49 14.82 -10.98
C GLY A 229 6.88 13.41 -10.99
N ALA A 230 6.24 13.01 -9.88
CA ALA A 230 5.56 11.73 -9.79
C ALA A 230 4.45 11.57 -10.84
N TYR A 231 3.62 12.59 -11.02
CA TYR A 231 2.45 12.50 -11.90
C TYR A 231 2.77 12.68 -13.39
N THR A 232 3.78 13.49 -13.74
CA THR A 232 4.14 13.75 -15.14
C THR A 232 5.20 12.79 -15.69
N ALA A 233 6.13 12.33 -14.84
CA ALA A 233 7.25 11.46 -15.26
C ALA A 233 7.22 10.08 -14.56
N GLY A 234 6.25 9.81 -13.70
CA GLY A 234 6.15 8.58 -12.93
C GLY A 234 7.17 8.47 -11.78
N ARG A 235 7.97 9.51 -11.51
CA ARG A 235 8.97 9.53 -10.44
C ARG A 235 9.03 10.89 -9.78
N GLY A 236 9.03 10.92 -8.43
CA GLY A 236 9.08 12.17 -7.68
C GLY A 236 9.56 11.99 -6.25
N ARG A 237 10.13 13.04 -5.69
CA ARG A 237 10.56 13.09 -4.29
C ARG A 237 9.60 13.96 -3.51
N ILE A 238 8.66 13.34 -2.82
CA ILE A 238 7.60 14.01 -2.06
C ILE A 238 8.08 14.14 -0.61
N VAL A 239 8.37 15.36 -0.19
CA VAL A 239 8.80 15.64 1.19
C VAL A 239 7.56 15.72 2.07
N VAL A 240 7.53 14.92 3.14
CA VAL A 240 6.43 14.85 4.11
C VAL A 240 6.95 15.19 5.49
N ARG A 241 6.26 16.07 6.19
CA ARG A 241 6.53 16.47 7.58
C ARG A 241 5.44 15.97 8.51
N ALA A 242 5.84 15.65 9.73
CA ALA A 242 4.94 15.48 10.85
C ALA A 242 4.10 16.74 11.05
N LYS A 243 2.85 16.58 11.46
CA LYS A 243 2.03 17.70 11.92
C LYS A 243 2.32 17.95 13.38
N ALA A 244 2.86 19.13 13.65
CA ALA A 244 3.26 19.53 14.99
C ALA A 244 2.85 20.98 15.27
N HIS A 245 2.53 21.25 16.54
CA HIS A 245 2.23 22.60 17.01
C HIS A 245 2.88 22.81 18.42
N VAL A 246 2.94 24.05 18.86
CA VAL A 246 3.47 24.40 20.17
C VAL A 246 2.31 24.66 21.09
N GLU A 247 2.30 24.02 22.26
CA GLU A 247 1.40 24.28 23.38
C GLU A 247 2.17 24.94 24.52
N GLU A 248 1.58 25.96 25.14
CA GLU A 248 2.09 26.55 26.36
C GLU A 248 1.40 25.93 27.58
N THR A 249 2.18 25.41 28.50
CA THR A 249 1.64 24.84 29.74
C THR A 249 1.33 25.94 30.76
N GLU A 250 0.43 25.68 31.72
CA GLU A 250 0.03 26.61 32.81
C GLU A 250 1.19 27.19 33.57
N ARG A 251 2.39 26.57 33.53
CA ARG A 251 3.61 27.03 34.19
C ARG A 251 4.54 27.84 33.31
N GLY A 252 4.08 28.27 32.15
CA GLY A 252 4.89 29.04 31.17
C GLY A 252 6.03 28.22 30.54
N LYS A 253 5.91 26.90 30.46
CA LYS A 253 6.78 26.04 29.69
C LYS A 253 6.12 25.71 28.37
N ASN A 254 6.90 25.64 27.30
CA ASN A 254 6.43 25.25 26.00
C ASN A 254 6.69 23.76 25.74
N SER A 255 5.76 23.12 25.06
CA SER A 255 5.91 21.75 24.56
C SER A 255 5.59 21.71 23.08
N ILE A 256 6.34 20.93 22.30
CA ILE A 256 6.01 20.60 20.92
C ILE A 256 5.17 19.35 20.94
N ILE A 257 3.95 19.44 20.39
CA ILE A 257 3.01 18.33 20.29
C ILE A 257 2.99 17.84 18.85
N VAL A 258 3.22 16.53 18.65
CA VAL A 258 3.15 15.89 17.34
C VAL A 258 1.92 15.02 17.28
N THR A 259 1.03 15.28 16.32
CA THR A 259 -0.26 14.61 16.17
C THR A 259 -0.36 13.71 14.93
N GLU A 260 0.50 13.92 13.93
CA GLU A 260 0.57 13.08 12.73
C GLU A 260 2.02 12.85 12.34
N LEU A 261 2.34 11.67 11.83
CA LEU A 261 3.68 11.29 11.37
C LEU A 261 3.71 11.07 9.86
N PRO A 262 4.86 11.27 9.22
CA PRO A 262 5.04 10.86 7.84
C PRO A 262 4.75 9.36 7.66
N TYR A 263 4.20 9.02 6.52
CA TYR A 263 3.83 7.64 6.19
C TYR A 263 5.02 6.69 6.29
N GLN A 264 4.80 5.50 6.86
CA GLN A 264 5.81 4.46 7.12
C GLN A 264 6.89 4.82 8.15
N VAL A 265 6.68 5.84 8.97
CA VAL A 265 7.56 6.15 10.11
C VAL A 265 7.09 5.37 11.33
N ASN A 266 8.00 4.63 11.95
CA ASN A 266 7.78 3.99 13.25
C ASN A 266 7.81 5.05 14.36
N LYS A 267 6.73 5.11 15.16
CA LYS A 267 6.57 6.11 16.22
C LYS A 267 7.55 5.88 17.39
N ALA A 268 7.70 4.64 17.82
CA ALA A 268 8.59 4.29 18.95
C ALA A 268 10.05 4.60 18.62
N ASP A 269 10.52 4.25 17.41
CA ASP A 269 11.86 4.58 16.95
C ASP A 269 12.09 6.08 16.85
N LEU A 270 11.08 6.84 16.42
CA LEU A 270 11.15 8.30 16.37
C LEU A 270 11.31 8.89 17.78
N VAL A 271 10.48 8.47 18.74
CA VAL A 271 10.54 8.92 20.14
C VAL A 271 11.90 8.61 20.75
N LYS A 272 12.40 7.39 20.54
CA LYS A 272 13.73 6.97 20.97
C LYS A 272 14.83 7.85 20.36
N LYS A 273 14.76 8.10 19.06
CA LYS A 273 15.74 8.93 18.34
C LYS A 273 15.76 10.37 18.85
N ILE A 274 14.60 10.96 19.11
CA ILE A 274 14.50 12.32 19.67
C ILE A 274 15.15 12.35 21.06
N SER A 275 14.85 11.37 21.93
CA SER A 275 15.42 11.26 23.27
C SER A 275 16.94 11.11 23.25
N GLU A 276 17.49 10.31 22.31
CA GLU A 276 18.94 10.17 22.11
C GLU A 276 19.59 11.49 21.70
N LEU A 277 18.99 12.22 20.72
CA LEU A 277 19.52 13.50 20.27
C LEU A 277 19.48 14.59 21.35
N ALA A 278 18.46 14.56 22.20
CA ALA A 278 18.36 15.45 23.37
C ALA A 278 19.44 15.13 24.41
N ARG A 279 19.62 13.86 24.78
CA ARG A 279 20.65 13.40 25.73
C ARG A 279 22.06 13.71 25.24
N ASP A 280 22.32 13.49 23.96
CA ASP A 280 23.63 13.75 23.33
C ASP A 280 23.86 15.25 23.05
N LYS A 281 22.92 16.13 23.44
CA LYS A 281 22.95 17.58 23.21
C LYS A 281 23.14 17.99 21.74
N LYS A 282 22.73 17.13 20.81
CA LYS A 282 22.69 17.46 19.37
C LYS A 282 21.51 18.36 19.03
N ILE A 283 20.41 18.21 19.79
CA ILE A 283 19.28 19.12 19.82
C ILE A 283 19.19 19.65 21.24
N ASP A 284 19.58 20.92 21.44
CA ASP A 284 19.50 21.57 22.75
C ASP A 284 18.10 22.13 22.99
N GLY A 285 17.71 22.24 24.26
CA GLY A 285 16.44 22.82 24.66
C GLY A 285 15.31 21.83 24.93
N ILE A 286 15.49 20.55 24.68
CA ILE A 286 14.54 19.47 25.03
C ILE A 286 14.82 19.01 26.47
N THR A 287 13.79 18.92 27.30
CA THR A 287 13.88 18.44 28.70
C THR A 287 13.30 17.03 28.86
N ASP A 288 12.25 16.70 28.13
CA ASP A 288 11.61 15.39 28.21
C ASP A 288 10.88 15.06 26.90
N VAL A 289 10.68 13.77 26.65
CA VAL A 289 9.94 13.26 25.48
C VAL A 289 9.04 12.13 25.95
N ARG A 290 7.73 12.27 25.75
CA ARG A 290 6.73 11.28 26.15
C ARG A 290 5.80 10.94 25.00
N ASP A 291 5.36 9.70 24.98
CA ASP A 291 4.25 9.25 24.16
C ASP A 291 2.98 9.23 25.01
N GLU A 292 2.05 10.09 24.68
CA GLU A 292 0.73 10.22 25.30
C GLU A 292 -0.39 9.77 24.36
N SER A 293 -0.04 8.99 23.31
CA SER A 293 -1.02 8.48 22.35
C SER A 293 -2.03 7.55 23.03
N ASP A 294 -3.30 7.72 22.70
CA ASP A 294 -4.40 6.92 23.21
C ASP A 294 -5.40 6.56 22.10
N ARG A 295 -6.60 6.09 22.47
CA ARG A 295 -7.68 5.76 21.52
C ARG A 295 -8.23 6.98 20.77
N GLN A 296 -7.99 8.20 21.23
CA GLN A 296 -8.42 9.43 20.61
C GLN A 296 -7.47 9.88 19.50
N GLY A 297 -6.21 9.43 19.56
CA GLY A 297 -5.24 9.72 18.53
C GLY A 297 -3.78 9.70 18.99
N MET A 298 -2.91 9.98 18.04
CA MET A 298 -1.48 10.10 18.28
C MET A 298 -1.16 11.42 18.98
N ARG A 299 -0.34 11.36 20.04
CA ARG A 299 0.15 12.52 20.77
C ARG A 299 1.55 12.25 21.32
N ILE A 300 2.57 12.76 20.64
CA ILE A 300 3.95 12.77 21.16
C ILE A 300 4.20 14.15 21.74
N VAL A 301 4.62 14.22 23.00
CA VAL A 301 4.89 15.45 23.75
C VAL A 301 6.39 15.60 23.92
N ILE A 302 6.93 16.72 23.43
CA ILE A 302 8.36 17.08 23.54
C ILE A 302 8.44 18.36 24.39
N ASP A 303 8.79 18.22 25.67
CA ASP A 303 8.90 19.32 26.61
C ASP A 303 10.17 20.13 26.37
N LEU A 304 10.04 21.45 26.39
CA LEU A 304 11.15 22.36 26.14
C LEU A 304 11.58 23.09 27.43
N ARG A 305 12.84 23.50 27.45
CA ARG A 305 13.34 24.46 28.47
C ARG A 305 12.68 25.82 28.26
N ARG A 306 12.53 26.60 29.32
CA ARG A 306 11.92 27.95 29.26
C ARG A 306 12.65 28.91 28.32
N ASP A 307 13.97 28.78 28.22
CA ASP A 307 14.84 29.60 27.36
C ASP A 307 14.98 29.09 25.94
N ALA A 308 14.37 27.93 25.63
CA ALA A 308 14.47 27.34 24.30
C ALA A 308 13.63 28.12 23.26
N ARG A 309 14.20 28.28 22.07
CA ARG A 309 13.48 28.86 20.93
C ARG A 309 12.69 27.75 20.20
N ASN A 310 11.38 27.69 20.44
CA ASN A 310 10.49 26.62 19.97
C ASN A 310 10.68 26.29 18.48
N LEU A 311 10.67 27.31 17.61
CA LEU A 311 10.84 27.13 16.17
C LEU A 311 12.23 26.60 15.79
N SER A 312 13.27 26.98 16.52
CA SER A 312 14.63 26.48 16.27
C SER A 312 14.72 24.98 16.61
N VAL A 313 14.15 24.56 17.74
CA VAL A 313 14.09 23.14 18.14
C VAL A 313 13.26 22.35 17.13
N LEU A 314 12.09 22.85 16.74
CA LEU A 314 11.23 22.20 15.75
C LEU A 314 11.95 22.03 14.40
N ASN A 315 12.67 23.04 13.93
CA ASN A 315 13.44 22.93 12.68
C ASN A 315 14.59 21.93 12.80
N GLN A 316 15.23 21.81 13.95
CA GLN A 316 16.25 20.78 14.19
C GLN A 316 15.63 19.37 14.22
N LEU A 317 14.46 19.21 14.83
CA LEU A 317 13.72 17.95 14.80
C LEU A 317 13.40 17.51 13.37
N PHE A 318 12.91 18.42 12.50
CA PHE A 318 12.69 18.12 11.07
C PHE A 318 13.99 17.77 10.34
N LYS A 319 15.10 18.37 10.72
CA LYS A 319 16.40 18.15 10.05
C LYS A 319 17.08 16.83 10.44
N PHE A 320 16.97 16.42 11.71
CA PHE A 320 17.76 15.32 12.28
C PHE A 320 16.95 14.07 12.59
N THR A 321 15.64 14.10 12.40
CA THR A 321 14.75 12.96 12.72
C THR A 321 13.78 12.66 11.58
N ALA A 322 13.08 11.51 11.70
CA ALA A 322 12.02 11.12 10.79
C ALA A 322 10.73 11.96 10.92
N MET A 323 10.72 13.05 11.71
CA MET A 323 9.65 14.06 11.63
C MET A 323 9.56 14.73 10.25
N GLN A 324 10.59 14.65 9.43
CA GLN A 324 10.55 14.93 8.02
C GLN A 324 11.20 13.79 7.24
N THR A 325 10.49 13.23 6.28
CA THR A 325 10.99 12.18 5.39
C THR A 325 10.73 12.53 3.94
N THR A 326 11.34 11.78 3.03
CA THR A 326 11.05 11.88 1.60
C THR A 326 10.43 10.58 1.13
N PHE A 327 9.18 10.64 0.68
CA PHE A 327 8.55 9.55 -0.05
C PHE A 327 9.05 9.57 -1.49
N GLY A 328 9.86 8.60 -1.85
CA GLY A 328 10.38 8.45 -3.23
C GLY A 328 9.33 7.76 -4.10
N ALA A 329 8.45 8.54 -4.72
CA ALA A 329 7.42 7.99 -5.61
C ALA A 329 8.06 7.37 -6.86
N ASN A 330 7.65 6.15 -7.20
CA ASN A 330 7.96 5.44 -8.44
C ASN A 330 6.70 4.69 -8.89
N MET A 331 6.03 5.24 -9.90
CA MET A 331 4.72 4.80 -10.39
C MET A 331 4.87 3.61 -11.35
N LEU A 332 5.58 2.56 -10.90
CA LEU A 332 5.86 1.35 -11.68
C LEU A 332 4.77 0.31 -11.45
N ALA A 333 4.11 -0.15 -12.50
CA ALA A 333 3.09 -1.21 -12.45
C ALA A 333 3.19 -2.13 -13.67
N LEU A 334 2.52 -3.27 -13.62
CA LEU A 334 2.42 -4.19 -14.75
C LEU A 334 1.30 -3.74 -15.67
N VAL A 335 1.65 -3.56 -16.95
CA VAL A 335 0.72 -3.35 -18.06
C VAL A 335 0.91 -4.52 -19.01
N ASP A 336 -0.12 -5.35 -19.19
CA ASP A 336 -0.05 -6.58 -19.99
C ASP A 336 1.15 -7.48 -19.66
N GLY A 337 1.42 -7.63 -18.34
CA GLY A 337 2.53 -8.43 -17.82
C GLY A 337 3.91 -7.79 -17.94
N GLN A 338 4.02 -6.56 -18.46
CA GLN A 338 5.29 -5.85 -18.60
C GLN A 338 5.41 -4.69 -17.59
N PRO A 339 6.54 -4.54 -16.88
CA PRO A 339 6.74 -3.43 -15.98
C PRO A 339 6.90 -2.11 -16.74
N ARG A 340 6.05 -1.12 -16.39
CA ARG A 340 6.09 0.22 -16.99
C ARG A 340 5.98 1.29 -15.92
N THR A 341 6.80 2.32 -16.01
CA THR A 341 6.66 3.54 -15.21
C THR A 341 5.61 4.43 -15.90
N LEU A 342 4.55 4.76 -15.17
CA LEU A 342 3.35 5.39 -15.70
C LEU A 342 3.15 6.79 -15.13
N THR A 343 2.58 7.68 -15.93
CA THR A 343 2.06 8.98 -15.47
C THR A 343 0.70 8.80 -14.82
N LEU A 344 0.22 9.81 -14.09
CA LEU A 344 -1.13 9.80 -13.51
C LEU A 344 -2.20 9.57 -14.59
N LYS A 345 -2.13 10.31 -15.72
CA LYS A 345 -3.07 10.13 -16.84
C LYS A 345 -3.04 8.70 -17.36
N GLN A 346 -1.88 8.11 -17.57
CA GLN A 346 -1.77 6.74 -18.08
C GLN A 346 -2.39 5.71 -17.14
N ILE A 347 -2.18 5.84 -15.82
CA ILE A 347 -2.80 4.92 -14.83
C ILE A 347 -4.32 5.02 -14.90
N ILE A 348 -4.89 6.22 -14.92
CA ILE A 348 -6.34 6.43 -15.02
C ILE A 348 -6.86 5.89 -16.36
N GLN A 349 -6.16 6.14 -17.47
CA GLN A 349 -6.53 5.65 -18.78
C GLN A 349 -6.59 4.12 -18.85
N HIS A 350 -5.56 3.42 -18.33
CA HIS A 350 -5.57 1.95 -18.27
C HIS A 350 -6.73 1.43 -17.42
N TYR A 351 -7.03 2.10 -16.31
CA TYR A 351 -8.18 1.74 -15.49
C TYR A 351 -9.51 1.92 -16.24
N VAL A 352 -9.72 3.05 -16.93
CA VAL A 352 -10.95 3.31 -17.72
C VAL A 352 -11.13 2.26 -18.80
N THR A 353 -10.10 2.02 -19.61
CA THR A 353 -10.14 0.99 -20.68
C THR A 353 -10.46 -0.39 -20.13
N TYR A 354 -9.86 -0.73 -18.99
CA TYR A 354 -10.14 -1.99 -18.32
C TYR A 354 -11.60 -2.06 -17.84
N ARG A 355 -12.14 -0.99 -17.24
CA ARG A 355 -13.54 -0.95 -16.80
C ARG A 355 -14.53 -1.06 -17.93
N GLU A 356 -14.26 -0.47 -19.07
CA GLU A 356 -15.09 -0.65 -20.28
C GLU A 356 -15.17 -2.13 -20.69
N SER A 357 -14.05 -2.82 -20.68
CA SER A 357 -13.99 -4.27 -20.97
C SER A 357 -14.82 -5.08 -19.97
N VAL A 358 -14.68 -4.82 -18.66
CA VAL A 358 -15.44 -5.50 -17.60
C VAL A 358 -16.95 -5.26 -17.74
N ILE A 359 -17.37 -4.02 -17.99
CA ILE A 359 -18.78 -3.67 -18.16
C ILE A 359 -19.34 -4.33 -19.42
N THR A 360 -18.60 -4.34 -20.52
CA THR A 360 -18.99 -5.00 -21.77
C THR A 360 -19.18 -6.51 -21.56
N ARG A 361 -18.23 -7.18 -20.91
CA ARG A 361 -18.33 -8.63 -20.61
C ARG A 361 -19.51 -8.91 -19.70
N ARG A 362 -19.70 -8.15 -18.63
CA ARG A 362 -20.86 -8.27 -17.74
C ARG A 362 -22.17 -8.15 -18.51
N THR A 363 -22.30 -7.13 -19.35
CA THR A 363 -23.53 -6.88 -20.09
C THR A 363 -23.83 -8.01 -21.08
N ARG A 364 -22.80 -8.57 -21.74
CA ARG A 364 -22.93 -9.74 -22.61
C ARG A 364 -23.41 -10.98 -21.84
N TYR A 365 -22.85 -11.20 -20.64
CA TYR A 365 -23.27 -12.29 -19.77
C TYR A 365 -24.73 -12.14 -19.32
N ASP A 366 -25.11 -10.95 -18.86
CA ASP A 366 -26.48 -10.67 -18.44
C ASP A 366 -27.47 -10.80 -19.61
N LEU A 367 -27.09 -10.33 -20.82
CA LEU A 367 -27.88 -10.48 -22.03
C LEU A 367 -28.07 -11.95 -22.45
N ALA A 368 -27.03 -12.76 -22.33
CA ALA A 368 -27.12 -14.19 -22.67
C ALA A 368 -27.98 -15.00 -21.69
N LYS A 369 -28.18 -14.49 -20.45
CA LYS A 369 -29.05 -15.09 -19.44
C LYS A 369 -30.51 -14.66 -19.56
N ALA A 370 -30.81 -13.46 -20.09
CA ALA A 370 -32.13 -12.92 -20.31
C ALA A 370 -32.82 -13.58 -21.51
#